data_10ee6f08800e4cfe42052b86dba98d7a
#
_entry.id   10ee6f08800e4cfe42052b86dba98d7a
#
_cell.length_a   1.000
_cell.length_b   1.000
_cell.length_c   1.000
_cell.angle_alpha   90.00
_cell.angle_beta   90.00
_cell.angle_gamma   90.00
#
_symmetry.space_group_name_H-M   'P 1'
#
loop_
_entity.id
_entity.type
_entity.pdbx_description
1 polymer ?
#
loop_
_entity_poly.entity_id
_entity_poly.type
_entity_poly.pdbx_seq_one_letter_code
_entity_poly.pdbx_strand_id
1 'polypeptide(L)'
;MPNEFDFKNYKSMEEYSQTMEGSKYLHDLYLKAVNHPVRREILEIVNKAKKISKKDLLKDLIEKNIIKEENQLVYNIDYLIKAFCINPIEDDESDEIFYEITQSGKVIEYLE
;
A
#
# COMPACT_ATOMS: atom_id res chain seq x y z
N MET A 1 -1.18 -30.40 -5.56
CA MET A 1 -0.98 -28.96 -5.64
C MET A 1 -2.29 -28.24 -5.41
N PRO A 2 -2.34 -27.28 -4.51
CA PRO A 2 -3.62 -26.59 -4.29
C PRO A 2 -4.03 -25.86 -5.56
N ASN A 3 -5.33 -25.91 -5.79
CA ASN A 3 -5.94 -25.21 -6.90
C ASN A 3 -6.10 -23.72 -6.51
N GLU A 4 -5.99 -22.83 -7.47
CA GLU A 4 -6.22 -21.41 -7.23
C GLU A 4 -7.61 -21.12 -6.69
N PHE A 5 -8.58 -22.00 -6.95
CA PHE A 5 -9.93 -21.88 -6.40
C PHE A 5 -9.98 -22.11 -4.89
N ASP A 6 -8.89 -22.63 -4.34
CA ASP A 6 -8.77 -22.81 -2.91
C ASP A 6 -8.30 -21.57 -2.18
N PHE A 7 -8.17 -20.45 -2.90
CA PHE A 7 -7.74 -19.18 -2.32
C PHE A 7 -8.49 -18.83 -1.03
N LYS A 8 -9.79 -19.01 -1.04
CA LYS A 8 -10.63 -18.69 0.14
C LYS A 8 -10.34 -19.58 1.35
N ASN A 9 -9.61 -20.68 1.16
CA ASN A 9 -9.20 -21.56 2.24
C ASN A 9 -7.89 -21.11 2.89
N TYR A 10 -7.23 -20.14 2.29
CA TYR A 10 -5.97 -19.59 2.86
C TYR A 10 -6.31 -18.57 3.92
N LYS A 11 -5.50 -18.53 4.96
CA LYS A 11 -5.71 -17.61 6.09
C LYS A 11 -5.42 -16.17 5.74
N SER A 12 -4.55 -15.94 4.75
CA SER A 12 -4.11 -14.60 4.38
C SER A 12 -3.58 -14.61 2.94
N MET A 13 -3.38 -13.43 2.39
CA MET A 13 -2.74 -13.29 1.09
C MET A 13 -1.29 -13.75 1.11
N GLU A 14 -0.63 -13.68 2.25
CA GLU A 14 0.72 -14.22 2.37
C GLU A 14 0.74 -15.73 2.12
N GLU A 15 -0.20 -16.43 2.71
CA GLU A 15 -0.31 -17.87 2.52
C GLU A 15 -0.64 -18.20 1.07
N TYR A 16 -1.57 -17.45 0.47
CA TYR A 16 -1.91 -17.61 -0.94
C TYR A 16 -0.71 -17.34 -1.84
N SER A 17 0.09 -16.32 -1.50
CA SER A 17 1.25 -15.93 -2.32
C SER A 17 2.35 -17.01 -2.36
N GLN A 18 2.27 -17.99 -1.48
CA GLN A 18 3.20 -19.12 -1.50
C GLN A 18 2.89 -20.09 -2.64
N THR A 19 1.72 -19.98 -3.26
CA THR A 19 1.41 -20.74 -4.48
C THR A 19 2.00 -20.00 -5.67
N MET A 20 2.26 -20.72 -6.78
CA MET A 20 2.81 -20.10 -7.98
C MET A 20 1.92 -18.99 -8.51
N GLU A 21 0.62 -19.24 -8.59
CA GLU A 21 -0.32 -18.26 -9.14
C GLU A 21 -0.56 -17.08 -8.23
N GLY A 22 -0.64 -17.34 -6.92
CA GLY A 22 -0.77 -16.27 -5.94
C GLY A 22 0.44 -15.36 -5.94
N SER A 23 1.64 -15.94 -6.03
CA SER A 23 2.88 -15.19 -6.10
C SER A 23 2.93 -14.29 -7.34
N LYS A 24 2.53 -14.84 -8.50
CA LYS A 24 2.49 -14.06 -9.74
C LYS A 24 1.49 -12.91 -9.66
N TYR A 25 0.30 -13.18 -9.13
CA TYR A 25 -0.73 -12.17 -8.97
C TYR A 25 -0.25 -11.02 -8.09
N LEU A 26 0.34 -11.34 -6.94
CA LEU A 26 0.84 -10.33 -6.02
C LEU A 26 2.02 -9.56 -6.63
N HIS A 27 2.87 -10.22 -7.37
CA HIS A 27 3.99 -9.57 -8.04
C HIS A 27 3.49 -8.57 -9.08
N ASP A 28 2.52 -8.94 -9.91
CA ASP A 28 1.94 -8.05 -10.90
C ASP A 28 1.24 -6.85 -10.24
N LEU A 29 0.49 -7.10 -9.19
CA LEU A 29 -0.18 -6.05 -8.43
C LEU A 29 0.83 -5.10 -7.80
N TYR A 30 1.89 -5.66 -7.22
CA TYR A 30 2.97 -4.91 -6.61
C TYR A 30 3.66 -4.00 -7.64
N LEU A 31 3.97 -4.52 -8.83
CA LEU A 31 4.58 -3.72 -9.89
C LEU A 31 3.69 -2.56 -10.32
N LYS A 32 2.39 -2.81 -10.45
CA LYS A 32 1.44 -1.74 -10.77
C LYS A 32 1.39 -0.68 -9.69
N ALA A 33 1.45 -1.13 -8.43
CA ALA A 33 1.40 -0.20 -7.30
C ALA A 33 2.64 0.69 -7.25
N VAL A 34 3.83 0.12 -7.44
CA VAL A 34 5.08 0.87 -7.26
C VAL A 34 5.58 1.58 -8.51
N ASN A 35 5.06 1.25 -9.69
CA ASN A 35 5.51 1.86 -10.95
C ASN A 35 4.74 3.11 -11.33
N HIS A 36 4.38 3.92 -10.34
CA HIS A 36 3.66 5.17 -10.57
C HIS A 36 4.29 6.26 -9.72
N PRO A 37 4.65 7.40 -10.30
CA PRO A 37 5.35 8.47 -9.57
C PRO A 37 4.64 8.92 -8.30
N VAL A 38 3.32 9.10 -8.36
CA VAL A 38 2.53 9.53 -7.20
C VAL A 38 2.59 8.48 -6.08
N ARG A 39 2.47 7.21 -6.44
CA ARG A 39 2.50 6.12 -5.45
C ARG A 39 3.88 5.98 -4.82
N ARG A 40 4.94 6.21 -5.57
CA ARG A 40 6.29 6.22 -5.03
C ARG A 40 6.48 7.33 -4.01
N GLU A 41 5.94 8.52 -4.31
CA GLU A 41 6.00 9.64 -3.37
C GLU A 41 5.24 9.32 -2.08
N ILE A 42 4.07 8.70 -2.20
CA ILE A 42 3.29 8.27 -1.03
C ILE A 42 4.12 7.29 -0.18
N LEU A 43 4.72 6.29 -0.84
CA LEU A 43 5.55 5.32 -0.13
C LEU A 43 6.74 5.97 0.58
N GLU A 44 7.41 6.92 -0.07
CA GLU A 44 8.52 7.62 0.55
C GLU A 44 8.10 8.37 1.80
N ILE A 45 6.98 9.08 1.74
CA ILE A 45 6.47 9.85 2.87
C ILE A 45 6.10 8.92 4.02
N VAL A 46 5.35 7.85 3.72
CA VAL A 46 4.93 6.90 4.74
C VAL A 46 6.14 6.17 5.33
N ASN A 47 7.11 5.81 4.50
CA ASN A 47 8.31 5.13 4.96
C ASN A 47 9.14 6.01 5.90
N LYS A 48 9.29 7.29 5.58
CA LYS A 48 10.01 8.23 6.45
C LYS A 48 9.32 8.40 7.79
N ALA A 49 8.00 8.53 7.77
CA ALA A 49 7.22 8.72 8.99
C ALA A 49 7.03 7.41 9.77
N LYS A 50 7.16 6.27 9.10
CA LYS A 50 6.83 4.93 9.58
C LYS A 50 5.34 4.74 9.75
N LYS A 51 4.65 5.72 10.29
CA LYS A 51 3.20 5.76 10.47
C LYS A 51 2.75 7.20 10.36
N ILE A 52 1.74 7.48 9.55
CA ILE A 52 1.25 8.83 9.31
C ILE A 52 -0.27 8.81 9.18
N SER A 53 -0.95 9.85 9.69
CA SER A 53 -2.39 9.95 9.52
C SER A 53 -2.74 10.30 8.07
N LYS A 54 -3.92 9.88 7.63
CA LYS A 54 -4.42 10.23 6.30
C LYS A 54 -4.44 11.74 6.10
N LYS A 55 -4.85 12.47 7.13
CA LYS A 55 -4.93 13.93 7.11
C LYS A 55 -3.56 14.56 6.86
N ASP A 56 -2.55 14.12 7.59
CA ASP A 56 -1.19 14.65 7.44
C ASP A 56 -0.57 14.26 6.11
N LEU A 57 -0.83 13.04 5.66
CA LEU A 57 -0.35 12.56 4.37
C LEU A 57 -0.97 13.38 3.23
N LEU A 58 -2.28 13.61 3.29
CA LEU A 58 -2.99 14.42 2.30
C LEU A 58 -2.42 15.84 2.24
N LYS A 59 -2.24 16.45 3.41
CA LYS A 59 -1.70 17.79 3.51
C LYS A 59 -0.30 17.88 2.88
N ASP A 60 0.56 16.93 3.19
CA ASP A 60 1.92 16.90 2.69
C ASP A 60 1.96 16.76 1.16
N LEU A 61 1.13 15.87 0.62
CA LEU A 61 1.06 15.65 -0.83
C LEU A 61 0.53 16.87 -1.57
N ILE A 62 -0.45 17.56 -1.00
CA ILE A 62 -0.99 18.78 -1.59
C ILE A 62 0.05 19.90 -1.55
N GLU A 63 0.74 20.07 -0.44
CA GLU A 63 1.77 21.09 -0.29
C GLU A 63 2.92 20.88 -1.29
N LYS A 64 3.25 19.64 -1.59
CA LYS A 64 4.29 19.29 -2.55
C LYS A 64 3.81 19.30 -4.01
N ASN A 65 2.55 19.63 -4.24
CA ASN A 65 1.92 19.62 -5.57
C ASN A 65 1.94 18.25 -6.26
N ILE A 66 1.95 17.19 -5.46
CA ILE A 66 1.93 15.83 -5.99
C ILE A 66 0.50 15.42 -6.37
N ILE A 67 -0.47 15.84 -5.56
CA ILE A 67 -1.89 15.64 -5.84
C ILE A 67 -2.63 16.95 -5.57
N LYS A 68 -3.87 17.03 -6.07
CA LYS A 68 -4.71 18.22 -5.89
C LYS A 68 -5.92 17.95 -5.02
N GLU A 69 -6.41 16.71 -5.00
CA GLU A 69 -7.65 16.36 -4.33
C GLU A 69 -7.51 15.06 -3.52
N GLU A 70 -8.35 14.92 -2.51
CA GLU A 70 -8.34 13.74 -1.64
C GLU A 70 -8.61 12.44 -2.42
N ASN A 71 -9.48 12.47 -3.42
CA ASN A 71 -9.80 11.26 -4.18
C ASN A 71 -8.59 10.72 -4.93
N GLN A 72 -7.63 11.56 -5.29
CA GLN A 72 -6.38 11.11 -5.89
C GLN A 72 -5.55 10.31 -4.89
N LEU A 73 -5.56 10.73 -3.62
CA LEU A 73 -4.90 9.98 -2.56
C LEU A 73 -5.58 8.63 -2.35
N VAL A 74 -6.91 8.63 -2.22
CA VAL A 74 -7.67 7.40 -1.98
C VAL A 74 -7.44 6.39 -3.10
N TYR A 75 -7.50 6.84 -4.34
CA TYR A 75 -7.29 5.99 -5.51
C TYR A 75 -5.90 5.33 -5.49
N ASN A 76 -4.88 6.13 -5.26
CA ASN A 76 -3.50 5.65 -5.31
C ASN A 76 -3.13 4.80 -4.09
N ILE A 77 -3.61 5.19 -2.90
CA ILE A 77 -3.29 4.44 -1.70
C ILE A 77 -3.97 3.07 -1.69
N ASP A 78 -5.13 2.96 -2.34
CA ASP A 78 -5.83 1.69 -2.47
C ASP A 78 -4.96 0.64 -3.18
N TYR A 79 -4.25 1.04 -4.23
CA TYR A 79 -3.31 0.15 -4.90
C TYR A 79 -2.19 -0.32 -3.95
N LEU A 80 -1.68 0.60 -3.14
CA LEU A 80 -0.60 0.28 -2.21
C LEU A 80 -1.08 -0.64 -1.09
N ILE A 81 -2.32 -0.46 -0.65
CA ILE A 81 -2.92 -1.34 0.35
C ILE A 81 -3.12 -2.74 -0.22
N LYS A 82 -3.66 -2.83 -1.43
CA LYS A 82 -3.90 -4.12 -2.09
C LYS A 82 -2.62 -4.87 -2.39
N ALA A 83 -1.52 -4.16 -2.60
CA ALA A 83 -0.21 -4.75 -2.85
C ALA A 83 0.55 -5.03 -1.53
N PHE A 84 -0.08 -4.81 -0.39
CA PHE A 84 0.51 -5.02 0.94
C PHE A 84 1.74 -4.14 1.20
N CYS A 85 1.82 -3.00 0.53
CA CYS A 85 2.90 -2.03 0.77
C CYS A 85 2.60 -1.10 1.94
N ILE A 86 1.33 -0.85 2.19
CA ILE A 86 0.84 0.02 3.26
C ILE A 86 -0.27 -0.70 4.01
N ASN A 87 -0.27 -0.56 5.32
CA ASN A 87 -1.29 -1.14 6.19
C ASN A 87 -2.13 -0.02 6.80
N PRO A 88 -3.46 0.02 6.54
CA PRO A 88 -4.31 1.02 7.17
C PRO A 88 -4.63 0.63 8.60
N ILE A 89 -4.61 1.61 9.49
CA ILE A 89 -4.90 1.41 10.91
C ILE A 89 -5.95 2.44 11.31
N GLU A 90 -7.06 1.98 11.87
CA GLU A 90 -8.09 2.87 12.40
C GLU A 90 -7.84 3.12 13.88
N ASP A 91 -7.93 4.37 14.27
CA ASP A 91 -7.84 4.76 15.68
C ASP A 91 -9.25 4.89 16.24
N ASP A 92 -9.61 4.00 17.16
CA ASP A 92 -10.95 3.97 17.76
C ASP A 92 -11.28 5.23 18.54
N GLU A 93 -10.28 5.94 19.04
CA GLU A 93 -10.50 7.13 19.86
C GLU A 93 -10.74 8.40 19.04
N SER A 94 -10.09 8.53 17.89
CA SER A 94 -10.12 9.77 17.11
C SER A 94 -10.84 9.66 15.78
N ASP A 95 -11.31 8.48 15.39
CA ASP A 95 -11.88 8.20 14.08
C ASP A 95 -10.93 8.53 12.93
N GLU A 96 -9.64 8.66 13.22
CA GLU A 96 -8.65 8.91 12.18
C GLU A 96 -8.10 7.61 11.61
N ILE A 97 -7.77 7.65 10.32
CA ILE A 97 -7.10 6.54 9.66
C ILE A 97 -5.61 6.87 9.60
N PHE A 98 -4.78 5.92 10.01
CA PHE A 98 -3.33 6.02 9.89
C PHE A 98 -2.84 5.00 8.88
N TYR A 99 -1.72 5.29 8.25
CA TYR A 99 -1.06 4.39 7.32
C TYR A 99 0.32 4.07 7.84
N GLU A 100 0.63 2.78 7.84
CA GLU A 100 1.92 2.28 8.33
C GLU A 100 2.64 1.59 7.19
N ILE A 101 3.95 1.80 7.10
CA ILE A 101 4.76 1.13 6.09
C ILE A 101 4.91 -0.35 6.45
N THR A 102 4.82 -1.21 5.44
CA THR A 102 5.06 -2.64 5.62
C THR A 102 6.46 -2.99 5.15
N GLN A 103 6.86 -4.23 5.39
CA GLN A 103 8.13 -4.72 4.88
C GLN A 103 8.19 -4.64 3.35
N SER A 104 7.09 -4.95 2.69
CA SER A 104 7.00 -4.86 1.23
C SER A 104 7.08 -3.42 0.74
N GLY A 105 6.48 -2.49 1.50
CA GLY A 105 6.51 -1.07 1.14
C GLY A 105 7.89 -0.44 1.25
N LYS A 106 8.76 -1.01 2.08
CA LYS A 106 10.13 -0.49 2.25
C LYS A 106 10.99 -0.65 1.00
N VAL A 107 10.49 -1.35 0.00
CA VAL A 107 11.16 -1.46 -1.29
C VAL A 107 11.46 -0.09 -1.90
N ILE A 108 10.70 0.93 -1.52
CA ILE A 108 10.91 2.29 -2.03
C ILE A 108 12.35 2.77 -1.80
N GLU A 109 13.02 2.23 -0.78
CA GLU A 109 14.41 2.56 -0.48
C GLU A 109 15.37 2.09 -1.59
N TYR A 110 14.94 1.15 -2.40
CA TYR A 110 15.74 0.53 -3.45
C TYR A 110 15.32 0.91 -4.87
N LEU A 111 14.29 1.75 -5.00
CA LEU A 111 13.74 2.11 -6.32
C LEU A 111 14.33 3.37 -6.94
N GLU A 112 15.24 3.99 -6.27
CA GLU A 112 15.90 5.19 -6.79
C GLU A 112 17.07 4.86 -7.69
#